data_5f7af0096a72ad31a810e223841fcaec
#
_entry.id   5f7af0096a72ad31a810e223841fcaec
#
_cell.length_a   1.000
_cell.length_b   1.000
_cell.length_c   1.000
_cell.angle_alpha   90.00
_cell.angle_beta   90.00
_cell.angle_gamma   90.00
#
_symmetry.space_group_name_H-M   'P 1'
#
loop_
_entity.id
_entity.type
_entity.pdbx_description
1 polymer ?
#
loop_
_entity_poly.entity_id
_entity_poly.type
_entity_poly.pdbx_seq_one_letter_code
_entity_poly.pdbx_strand_id
1 'polypeptide(L)'
;LIKKKKFFYDLIILSTGSYSKLYNKITEGRAIEKNYNELALTTIIKHNSKIDKVSQFFLEEGPLAILPINKNTFSLVWSVSTSFFNNNKKFLKQIIKNKIKVLLNNLKIKNIDNIQSFPIKLSLKNKYFKKNILILGDGLHSVHPMAGQGFNLVLRDIKKLTDLMSKTLKLGLLFNNTFLLKDFYEARKTENTII
;
A
#
# COMPACT_ATOMS: atom_id res chain seq x y z
N LEU A 1 -10.93 18.66 -16.68
CA LEU A 1 -10.81 19.30 -18.00
C LEU A 1 -10.01 18.39 -18.93
N ILE A 2 -10.67 17.70 -19.83
CA ILE A 2 -10.03 16.98 -20.93
C ILE A 2 -10.24 17.87 -22.17
N LYS A 3 -9.15 18.35 -22.78
CA LYS A 3 -9.18 19.25 -23.94
C LYS A 3 -10.13 20.47 -23.77
N LYS A 4 -10.07 21.16 -22.62
CA LYS A 4 -10.91 22.32 -22.28
C LYS A 4 -12.43 22.08 -22.24
N LYS A 5 -12.90 20.81 -22.32
CA LYS A 5 -14.32 20.48 -22.12
C LYS A 5 -14.59 20.22 -20.64
N LYS A 6 -15.75 20.70 -20.15
CA LYS A 6 -16.25 20.38 -18.79
C LYS A 6 -17.13 19.14 -18.87
N PHE A 7 -16.91 18.21 -17.96
CA PHE A 7 -17.74 17.03 -17.78
C PHE A 7 -18.30 17.04 -16.36
N PHE A 8 -19.52 16.57 -16.21
CA PHE A 8 -20.19 16.41 -14.92
C PHE A 8 -20.30 14.93 -14.59
N TYR A 9 -20.01 14.57 -13.37
CA TYR A 9 -20.05 13.19 -12.88
C TYR A 9 -20.81 13.14 -11.57
N ASP A 10 -21.63 12.12 -11.36
CA ASP A 10 -22.35 11.87 -10.11
C ASP A 10 -21.39 11.50 -8.97
N LEU A 11 -20.37 10.72 -9.26
CA LEU A 11 -19.35 10.29 -8.31
C LEU A 11 -17.97 10.33 -8.96
N ILE A 12 -16.98 10.85 -8.24
CA ILE A 12 -15.58 10.84 -8.62
C ILE A 12 -14.82 10.07 -7.54
N ILE A 13 -14.10 9.01 -7.93
CA ILE A 13 -13.25 8.22 -7.04
C ILE A 13 -11.79 8.57 -7.30
N LEU A 14 -11.09 9.03 -6.26
CA LEU A 14 -9.66 9.34 -6.31
C LEU A 14 -8.85 8.19 -5.73
N SER A 15 -8.11 7.46 -6.57
CA SER A 15 -7.24 6.34 -6.22
C SER A 15 -5.81 6.60 -6.70
N THR A 16 -5.25 7.76 -6.37
CA THR A 16 -3.98 8.27 -6.94
C THR A 16 -2.76 7.99 -6.04
N GLY A 17 -2.88 7.04 -5.08
CA GLY A 17 -1.82 6.66 -4.15
C GLY A 17 -1.62 7.65 -3.00
N SER A 18 -0.85 7.27 -1.98
CA SER A 18 -0.73 8.00 -0.70
C SER A 18 -0.14 9.40 -0.81
N TYR A 19 0.66 9.69 -1.83
CA TYR A 19 1.40 10.96 -1.98
C TYR A 19 0.67 12.02 -2.81
N SER A 20 -0.59 11.81 -3.20
CA SER A 20 -1.30 12.76 -4.05
C SER A 20 -1.69 14.04 -3.30
N LYS A 21 -1.26 15.18 -3.85
CA LYS A 21 -1.63 16.52 -3.34
C LYS A 21 -3.13 16.83 -3.47
N LEU A 22 -3.86 16.06 -4.28
CA LEU A 22 -5.31 16.25 -4.47
C LEU A 22 -6.09 16.00 -3.17
N TYR A 23 -5.61 15.09 -2.32
CA TYR A 23 -6.29 14.74 -1.07
C TYR A 23 -6.36 15.91 -0.08
N ASN A 24 -5.37 16.80 -0.06
CA ASN A 24 -5.35 17.95 0.84
C ASN A 24 -6.57 18.87 0.65
N LYS A 25 -7.11 18.92 -0.58
CA LYS A 25 -8.32 19.70 -0.90
C LYS A 25 -9.61 19.06 -0.39
N ILE A 26 -9.57 17.76 -0.07
CA ILE A 26 -10.72 16.96 0.38
C ILE A 26 -10.68 16.78 1.89
N THR A 27 -9.52 16.33 2.41
CA THR A 27 -9.33 15.97 3.82
C THR A 27 -9.05 17.16 4.73
N GLU A 28 -8.86 18.35 4.17
CA GLU A 28 -8.50 19.57 4.93
C GLU A 28 -7.25 19.38 5.79
N GLY A 29 -6.32 18.50 5.33
CA GLY A 29 -5.06 18.24 6.00
C GLY A 29 -5.15 17.38 7.27
N ARG A 30 -6.35 17.00 7.73
CA ARG A 30 -6.52 16.19 8.95
C ARG A 30 -6.25 14.72 8.67
N ALA A 31 -5.24 14.17 9.33
CA ALA A 31 -4.89 12.75 9.31
C ALA A 31 -4.27 12.36 10.65
N ILE A 32 -4.40 11.09 11.03
CA ILE A 32 -3.56 10.48 12.05
C ILE A 32 -2.32 10.00 11.32
N GLU A 33 -1.15 10.55 11.67
CA GLU A 33 0.11 10.19 11.04
C GLU A 33 1.12 9.74 12.08
N LYS A 34 1.82 8.62 11.80
CA LYS A 34 2.93 8.13 12.60
C LYS A 34 4.07 7.73 11.67
N ASN A 35 5.25 8.27 11.90
CA ASN A 35 6.46 7.82 11.24
C ASN A 35 7.10 6.71 12.09
N TYR A 36 7.35 5.55 11.47
CA TYR A 36 8.00 4.43 12.17
C TYR A 36 9.52 4.54 12.19
N ASN A 37 10.11 5.54 11.49
CA ASN A 37 11.54 5.63 11.26
C ASN A 37 12.14 4.39 10.60
N GLU A 38 11.34 3.76 9.76
CA GLU A 38 11.67 2.56 9.01
C GLU A 38 11.52 2.81 7.51
N LEU A 39 12.24 1.99 6.73
CA LEU A 39 12.20 1.96 5.27
C LEU A 39 11.88 0.55 4.80
N ALA A 40 10.98 0.43 3.85
CA ALA A 40 10.81 -0.79 3.06
C ALA A 40 11.82 -0.77 1.91
N LEU A 41 12.79 -1.67 1.95
CA LEU A 41 13.73 -1.90 0.86
C LEU A 41 13.11 -2.92 -0.09
N THR A 42 13.08 -2.61 -1.38
CA THR A 42 12.55 -3.53 -2.39
C THR A 42 13.56 -3.73 -3.51
N THR A 43 13.67 -4.96 -3.99
CA THR A 43 14.47 -5.30 -5.16
C THR A 43 13.98 -6.59 -5.81
N ILE A 44 14.31 -6.79 -7.08
CA ILE A 44 14.04 -8.04 -7.80
C ILE A 44 15.33 -8.84 -7.85
N ILE A 45 15.22 -10.13 -7.52
CA ILE A 45 16.35 -11.05 -7.47
C ILE A 45 16.12 -12.19 -8.45
N LYS A 46 17.08 -12.39 -9.38
CA LYS A 46 17.13 -13.52 -10.32
C LYS A 46 18.04 -14.61 -9.77
N HIS A 47 17.62 -15.86 -9.87
CA HIS A 47 18.31 -17.04 -9.32
C HIS A 47 18.17 -18.29 -10.19
N ASN A 48 18.80 -19.41 -9.79
CA ASN A 48 18.82 -20.66 -10.57
C ASN A 48 17.89 -21.75 -10.05
N SER A 49 17.31 -21.56 -8.86
CA SER A 49 16.48 -22.58 -8.22
C SER A 49 14.99 -22.28 -8.42
N LYS A 50 14.14 -23.27 -8.17
CA LYS A 50 12.69 -23.08 -8.17
C LYS A 50 12.24 -22.60 -6.79
N ILE A 51 11.70 -21.37 -6.72
CA ILE A 51 11.03 -20.82 -5.53
C ILE A 51 9.60 -20.50 -5.94
N ASP A 52 8.64 -21.17 -5.32
CA ASP A 52 7.22 -21.06 -5.62
C ASP A 52 6.36 -20.68 -4.41
N LYS A 53 6.98 -20.57 -3.24
CA LYS A 53 6.27 -20.22 -1.99
C LYS A 53 6.64 -18.83 -1.52
N VAL A 54 5.62 -18.05 -1.14
CA VAL A 54 5.79 -16.82 -0.37
C VAL A 54 6.36 -17.17 1.00
N SER A 55 7.41 -16.48 1.40
CA SER A 55 8.06 -16.69 2.70
C SER A 55 8.32 -15.36 3.37
N GLN A 56 8.14 -15.31 4.69
CA GLN A 56 8.47 -14.16 5.50
C GLN A 56 9.36 -14.61 6.66
N PHE A 57 10.43 -13.87 6.88
CA PHE A 57 11.42 -14.10 7.93
C PHE A 57 11.44 -12.89 8.86
N PHE A 58 11.44 -13.14 10.17
CA PHE A 58 11.57 -12.09 11.18
C PHE A 58 13.05 -12.04 11.61
N LEU A 59 13.76 -11.05 11.09
CA LEU A 59 15.17 -10.83 11.37
C LEU A 59 15.34 -9.74 12.43
N GLU A 60 16.50 -9.65 13.05
CA GLU A 60 16.83 -8.58 14.03
C GLU A 60 16.68 -7.18 13.42
N GLU A 61 17.05 -7.03 12.15
CA GLU A 61 16.93 -5.75 11.46
C GLU A 61 15.49 -5.41 11.03
N GLY A 62 14.59 -6.40 11.07
CA GLY A 62 13.18 -6.30 10.72
C GLY A 62 12.70 -7.38 9.75
N PRO A 63 11.39 -7.45 9.49
CA PRO A 63 10.78 -8.48 8.68
C PRO A 63 11.23 -8.40 7.20
N LEU A 64 11.62 -9.56 6.66
CA LEU A 64 12.01 -9.75 5.27
C LEU A 64 11.04 -10.72 4.59
N ALA A 65 10.43 -10.30 3.49
CA ALA A 65 9.53 -11.12 2.69
C ALA A 65 10.14 -11.46 1.32
N ILE A 66 9.90 -12.69 0.87
CA ILE A 66 10.25 -13.21 -0.44
C ILE A 66 8.95 -13.53 -1.18
N LEU A 67 8.72 -12.84 -2.29
CA LEU A 67 7.49 -12.90 -3.07
C LEU A 67 7.83 -13.44 -4.47
N PRO A 68 7.60 -14.73 -4.77
CA PRO A 68 7.88 -15.30 -6.08
C PRO A 68 7.10 -14.59 -7.19
N ILE A 69 7.78 -14.18 -8.26
CA ILE A 69 7.18 -13.64 -9.47
C ILE A 69 7.07 -14.76 -10.52
N ASN A 70 8.13 -15.56 -10.63
CA ASN A 70 8.19 -16.76 -11.46
C ASN A 70 9.21 -17.74 -10.90
N LYS A 71 9.42 -18.88 -11.60
CA LYS A 71 10.30 -19.96 -11.12
C LYS A 71 11.73 -19.54 -10.77
N ASN A 72 12.25 -18.48 -11.41
CA ASN A 72 13.63 -18.04 -11.28
C ASN A 72 13.78 -16.58 -10.83
N THR A 73 12.71 -15.96 -10.38
CA THR A 73 12.69 -14.54 -10.01
C THR A 73 11.74 -14.31 -8.86
N PHE A 74 12.18 -13.60 -7.83
CA PHE A 74 11.31 -13.12 -6.76
C PHE A 74 11.55 -11.63 -6.47
N SER A 75 10.53 -10.99 -5.94
CA SER A 75 10.65 -9.69 -5.29
C SER A 75 11.00 -9.91 -3.83
N LEU A 76 11.99 -9.16 -3.36
CA LEU A 76 12.34 -9.07 -1.95
C LEU A 76 11.79 -7.76 -1.40
N VAL A 77 11.15 -7.83 -0.23
CA VAL A 77 10.73 -6.66 0.56
C VAL A 77 11.31 -6.82 1.96
N TRP A 78 12.13 -5.87 2.40
CA TRP A 78 12.77 -5.90 3.72
C TRP A 78 12.54 -4.59 4.45
N SER A 79 11.84 -4.63 5.57
CA SER A 79 11.65 -3.49 6.45
C SER A 79 12.85 -3.36 7.36
N VAL A 80 13.50 -2.19 7.37
CA VAL A 80 14.67 -1.93 8.20
C VAL A 80 14.59 -0.53 8.82
N SER A 81 15.27 -0.31 9.93
CA SER A 81 15.37 1.04 10.50
C SER A 81 16.11 1.99 9.56
N THR A 82 15.76 3.27 9.60
CA THR A 82 16.46 4.32 8.82
C THR A 82 17.95 4.40 9.18
N SER A 83 18.30 4.15 10.45
CA SER A 83 19.69 4.10 10.91
C SER A 83 20.45 2.94 10.26
N PHE A 84 19.89 1.73 10.26
CA PHE A 84 20.49 0.59 9.57
C PHE A 84 20.74 0.88 8.10
N PHE A 85 19.73 1.42 7.40
CA PHE A 85 19.86 1.77 5.99
C PHE A 85 21.00 2.77 5.76
N ASN A 86 21.06 3.87 6.52
CA ASN A 86 22.06 4.90 6.33
C ASN A 86 23.48 4.38 6.56
N ASN A 87 23.68 3.58 7.60
CA ASN A 87 24.99 3.02 7.95
C ASN A 87 25.48 1.98 6.92
N ASN A 88 24.55 1.31 6.22
CA ASN A 88 24.87 0.17 5.33
C ASN A 88 24.61 0.46 3.85
N LYS A 89 24.21 1.68 3.47
CA LYS A 89 23.75 2.02 2.12
C LYS A 89 24.69 1.54 0.99
N LYS A 90 26.00 1.64 1.19
CA LYS A 90 27.01 1.23 0.20
C LYS A 90 27.09 -0.29 0.03
N PHE A 91 26.74 -1.06 1.06
CA PHE A 91 26.91 -2.51 1.12
C PHE A 91 25.59 -3.30 1.05
N LEU A 92 24.46 -2.62 0.86
CA LEU A 92 23.13 -3.25 0.90
C LEU A 92 22.98 -4.45 -0.03
N LYS A 93 23.50 -4.37 -1.26
CA LYS A 93 23.45 -5.52 -2.20
C LYS A 93 24.21 -6.73 -1.64
N GLN A 94 25.38 -6.51 -1.03
CA GLN A 94 26.16 -7.59 -0.44
C GLN A 94 25.48 -8.17 0.80
N ILE A 95 24.90 -7.32 1.64
CA ILE A 95 24.17 -7.75 2.84
C ILE A 95 22.96 -8.59 2.43
N ILE A 96 22.15 -8.12 1.50
CA ILE A 96 20.99 -8.87 0.96
C ILE A 96 21.45 -10.20 0.38
N LYS A 97 22.51 -10.22 -0.42
CA LYS A 97 23.07 -11.45 -1.00
C LYS A 97 23.45 -12.48 0.07
N ASN A 98 24.11 -12.04 1.14
CA ASN A 98 24.52 -12.92 2.24
C ASN A 98 23.30 -13.42 3.03
N LYS A 99 22.35 -12.54 3.38
CA LYS A 99 21.12 -12.94 4.07
C LYS A 99 20.33 -13.97 3.26
N ILE A 100 20.11 -13.73 1.97
CA ILE A 100 19.38 -14.67 1.10
C ILE A 100 20.08 -16.02 0.99
N LYS A 101 21.43 -16.05 0.92
CA LYS A 101 22.18 -17.32 0.92
C LYS A 101 21.93 -18.13 2.20
N VAL A 102 21.91 -17.47 3.36
CA VAL A 102 21.63 -18.14 4.64
C VAL A 102 20.17 -18.60 4.71
N LEU A 103 19.23 -17.74 4.39
CA LEU A 103 17.78 -18.02 4.51
C LEU A 103 17.29 -19.08 3.51
N LEU A 104 17.92 -19.18 2.34
CA LEU A 104 17.52 -20.06 1.25
C LEU A 104 18.59 -21.12 0.90
N ASN A 105 19.26 -21.67 1.91
CA ASN A 105 20.18 -22.80 1.77
C ASN A 105 21.17 -22.64 0.58
N ASN A 106 21.95 -21.56 0.60
CA ASN A 106 22.97 -21.25 -0.42
C ASN A 106 22.42 -21.05 -1.85
N LEU A 107 21.23 -20.47 -1.98
CA LEU A 107 20.66 -20.10 -3.27
C LEU A 107 21.68 -19.39 -4.17
N LYS A 108 21.85 -19.88 -5.40
CA LYS A 108 22.72 -19.24 -6.41
C LYS A 108 22.00 -18.04 -7.03
N ILE A 109 22.36 -16.84 -6.57
CA ILE A 109 21.84 -15.57 -7.08
C ILE A 109 22.58 -15.23 -8.37
N LYS A 110 21.84 -14.94 -9.44
CA LYS A 110 22.36 -14.45 -10.73
C LYS A 110 22.49 -12.92 -10.74
N ASN A 111 21.43 -12.22 -10.30
CA ASN A 111 21.39 -10.78 -10.32
C ASN A 111 20.53 -10.24 -9.18
N ILE A 112 20.91 -9.06 -8.68
CA ILE A 112 20.10 -8.23 -7.77
C ILE A 112 19.93 -6.88 -8.46
N ASP A 113 18.71 -6.53 -8.79
CA ASP A 113 18.38 -5.25 -9.43
C ASP A 113 18.65 -4.05 -8.50
N ASN A 114 18.37 -2.85 -8.94
CA ASN A 114 18.53 -1.67 -8.10
C ASN A 114 17.59 -1.76 -6.89
N ILE A 115 18.15 -1.49 -5.71
CA ILE A 115 17.39 -1.45 -4.46
C ILE A 115 16.66 -0.10 -4.41
N GLN A 116 15.35 -0.16 -4.28
CA GLN A 116 14.50 1.00 -4.00
C GLN A 116 14.18 1.06 -2.51
N SER A 117 14.01 2.25 -1.97
CA SER A 117 13.65 2.46 -0.57
C SER A 117 12.44 3.36 -0.45
N PHE A 118 11.47 2.95 0.36
CA PHE A 118 10.23 3.67 0.60
C PHE A 118 10.03 3.89 2.09
N PRO A 119 9.75 5.12 2.56
CA PRO A 119 9.49 5.36 3.97
C PRO A 119 8.19 4.67 4.41
N ILE A 120 8.25 4.01 5.57
CA ILE A 120 7.09 3.36 6.17
C ILE A 120 6.43 4.34 7.13
N LYS A 121 5.17 4.68 6.83
CA LYS A 121 4.37 5.63 7.61
C LYS A 121 2.96 5.09 7.79
N LEU A 122 2.41 5.29 8.97
CA LEU A 122 0.97 5.22 9.16
C LEU A 122 0.37 6.55 8.73
N SER A 123 -0.67 6.52 7.91
CA SER A 123 -1.49 7.69 7.61
C SER A 123 -2.94 7.24 7.45
N LEU A 124 -3.80 7.71 8.36
CA LEU A 124 -5.23 7.44 8.34
C LEU A 124 -5.96 8.77 8.18
N LYS A 125 -6.69 8.93 7.10
CA LYS A 125 -7.45 10.16 6.87
C LYS A 125 -8.72 10.19 7.71
N ASN A 126 -9.02 11.35 8.30
CA ASN A 126 -10.24 11.53 9.09
C ASN A 126 -11.47 11.84 8.22
N LYS A 127 -11.26 12.24 6.97
CA LYS A 127 -12.33 12.60 6.04
C LYS A 127 -12.11 11.84 4.74
N TYR A 128 -13.09 11.06 4.33
CA TYR A 128 -13.01 10.15 3.19
C TYR A 128 -13.55 10.75 1.90
N PHE A 129 -14.42 11.74 2.03
CA PHE A 129 -15.07 12.37 0.87
C PHE A 129 -15.33 13.85 1.09
N LYS A 130 -15.54 14.57 0.01
CA LYS A 130 -16.04 15.96 -0.02
C LYS A 130 -16.95 16.12 -1.23
N LYS A 131 -18.21 16.57 -0.99
CA LYS A 131 -19.27 16.58 -2.02
C LYS A 131 -19.40 15.17 -2.63
N ASN A 132 -19.28 15.06 -3.96
CA ASN A 132 -19.35 13.81 -4.72
C ASN A 132 -17.96 13.22 -5.05
N ILE A 133 -16.89 13.62 -4.34
CA ILE A 133 -15.54 13.10 -4.54
C ILE A 133 -15.18 12.22 -3.35
N LEU A 134 -14.91 10.94 -3.60
CA LEU A 134 -14.47 9.94 -2.62
C LEU A 134 -12.98 9.64 -2.80
N ILE A 135 -12.25 9.52 -1.70
CA ILE A 135 -10.88 8.96 -1.68
C ILE A 135 -10.99 7.46 -1.45
N LEU A 136 -10.20 6.68 -2.19
CA LEU A 136 -10.13 5.23 -2.06
C LEU A 136 -8.66 4.74 -2.17
N GLY A 137 -8.35 3.63 -1.51
CA GLY A 137 -7.02 3.02 -1.55
C GLY A 137 -6.02 3.70 -0.62
N ASP A 138 -4.72 3.65 -0.97
CA ASP A 138 -3.62 4.17 -0.14
C ASP A 138 -3.73 5.67 0.18
N GLY A 139 -4.54 6.41 -0.57
CA GLY A 139 -4.86 7.80 -0.28
C GLY A 139 -5.71 7.98 0.96
N LEU A 140 -6.46 6.95 1.35
CA LEU A 140 -7.34 6.94 2.51
C LEU A 140 -6.60 6.45 3.76
N HIS A 141 -5.88 5.35 3.61
CA HIS A 141 -5.10 4.73 4.67
C HIS A 141 -3.82 4.12 4.12
N SER A 142 -2.71 4.45 4.75
CA SER A 142 -1.42 3.82 4.52
C SER A 142 -0.96 3.22 5.83
N VAL A 143 -0.69 1.93 5.84
CA VAL A 143 -0.31 1.17 7.04
C VAL A 143 1.05 0.50 6.85
N HIS A 144 1.63 0.00 7.93
CA HIS A 144 2.87 -0.77 7.85
C HIS A 144 2.71 -1.97 6.89
N PRO A 145 3.68 -2.25 5.99
CA PRO A 145 3.57 -3.30 4.96
C PRO A 145 3.63 -4.74 5.53
N MET A 146 3.43 -4.93 6.82
CA MET A 146 3.39 -6.27 7.43
C MET A 146 2.19 -7.06 6.91
N ALA A 147 2.45 -8.29 6.47
CA ALA A 147 1.43 -9.27 6.06
C ALA A 147 0.42 -8.77 4.99
N GLY A 148 0.76 -7.77 4.19
CA GLY A 148 -0.11 -7.25 3.13
C GLY A 148 -1.39 -6.56 3.63
N GLN A 149 -1.42 -6.09 4.86
CA GLN A 149 -2.60 -5.47 5.49
C GLN A 149 -3.15 -4.29 4.67
N GLY A 150 -2.28 -3.42 4.12
CA GLY A 150 -2.72 -2.29 3.32
C GLY A 150 -3.57 -2.71 2.11
N PHE A 151 -3.14 -3.71 1.36
CA PHE A 151 -3.90 -4.22 0.22
C PHE A 151 -5.24 -4.83 0.64
N ASN A 152 -5.25 -5.60 1.73
CA ASN A 152 -6.49 -6.20 2.26
C ASN A 152 -7.50 -5.14 2.71
N LEU A 153 -7.06 -4.02 3.27
CA LEU A 153 -7.92 -2.89 3.60
C LEU A 153 -8.57 -2.29 2.35
N VAL A 154 -7.78 -2.06 1.31
CA VAL A 154 -8.29 -1.55 0.02
C VAL A 154 -9.33 -2.50 -0.57
N LEU A 155 -9.11 -3.81 -0.54
CA LEU A 155 -10.09 -4.79 -1.03
C LEU A 155 -11.40 -4.74 -0.23
N ARG A 156 -11.33 -4.59 1.09
CA ARG A 156 -12.53 -4.42 1.94
C ARG A 156 -13.26 -3.11 1.63
N ASP A 157 -12.53 -2.02 1.40
CA ASP A 157 -13.11 -0.74 0.99
C ASP A 157 -13.84 -0.86 -0.35
N ILE A 158 -13.21 -1.50 -1.35
CA ILE A 158 -13.81 -1.72 -2.66
C ILE A 158 -15.08 -2.54 -2.52
N LYS A 159 -15.03 -3.66 -1.78
CA LYS A 159 -16.20 -4.50 -1.54
C LYS A 159 -17.34 -3.70 -0.92
N LYS A 160 -17.06 -2.97 0.16
CA LYS A 160 -18.09 -2.17 0.85
C LYS A 160 -18.70 -1.12 -0.07
N LEU A 161 -17.85 -0.41 -0.84
CA LEU A 161 -18.32 0.59 -1.78
C LEU A 161 -19.23 -0.05 -2.86
N THR A 162 -18.81 -1.19 -3.42
CA THR A 162 -19.58 -1.90 -4.45
C THR A 162 -20.93 -2.36 -3.92
N ASP A 163 -20.98 -2.88 -2.68
CA ASP A 163 -22.23 -3.31 -2.04
C ASP A 163 -23.20 -2.12 -1.86
N LEU A 164 -22.68 -0.98 -1.38
CA LEU A 164 -23.48 0.24 -1.21
C LEU A 164 -23.96 0.81 -2.54
N MET A 165 -23.10 0.84 -3.58
CA MET A 165 -23.48 1.28 -4.92
C MET A 165 -24.58 0.38 -5.52
N SER A 166 -24.45 -0.93 -5.36
CA SER A 166 -25.48 -1.89 -5.81
C SER A 166 -26.81 -1.67 -5.09
N LYS A 167 -26.80 -1.43 -3.80
CA LYS A 167 -28.00 -1.08 -3.03
C LYS A 167 -28.63 0.23 -3.51
N THR A 168 -27.80 1.26 -3.73
CA THR A 168 -28.27 2.57 -4.23
C THR A 168 -28.97 2.45 -5.58
N LEU A 169 -28.39 1.67 -6.51
CA LEU A 169 -29.00 1.41 -7.84
C LEU A 169 -30.32 0.66 -7.73
N LYS A 170 -30.41 -0.37 -6.88
CA LYS A 170 -31.66 -1.11 -6.65
C LYS A 170 -32.77 -0.25 -6.12
N LEU A 171 -32.47 0.82 -5.41
CA LEU A 171 -33.40 1.80 -4.90
C LEU A 171 -33.74 2.89 -5.93
N GLY A 172 -33.18 2.85 -7.15
CA GLY A 172 -33.37 3.88 -8.17
C GLY A 172 -32.71 5.22 -7.85
N LEU A 173 -31.75 5.25 -6.92
CA LEU A 173 -31.09 6.48 -6.48
C LEU A 173 -29.80 6.72 -7.29
N LEU A 174 -29.44 7.99 -7.44
CA LEU A 174 -28.19 8.41 -8.10
C LEU A 174 -27.01 8.37 -7.12
N PHE A 175 -25.80 8.21 -7.65
CA PHE A 175 -24.56 8.16 -6.84
C PHE A 175 -24.11 9.51 -6.29
N ASN A 176 -24.68 10.63 -6.75
CA ASN A 176 -24.43 11.95 -6.17
C ASN A 176 -25.11 12.13 -4.80
N ASN A 177 -25.83 11.12 -4.33
CA ASN A 177 -26.47 11.11 -3.04
C ASN A 177 -25.44 11.01 -1.92
N THR A 178 -25.43 12.01 -1.01
CA THR A 178 -24.50 12.06 0.12
C THR A 178 -24.66 10.90 1.11
N PHE A 179 -25.83 10.21 1.13
CA PHE A 179 -26.04 9.05 2.00
C PHE A 179 -25.08 7.90 1.69
N LEU A 180 -24.88 7.58 0.40
CA LEU A 180 -23.92 6.54 -0.02
C LEU A 180 -22.52 6.79 0.57
N LEU A 181 -22.03 8.03 0.49
CA LEU A 181 -20.70 8.39 0.95
C LEU A 181 -20.60 8.46 2.48
N LYS A 182 -21.68 8.86 3.16
CA LYS A 182 -21.77 8.80 4.63
C LYS A 182 -21.78 7.36 5.13
N ASP A 183 -22.62 6.50 4.55
CA ASP A 183 -22.69 5.08 4.92
C ASP A 183 -21.34 4.37 4.69
N PHE A 184 -20.65 4.71 3.60
CA PHE A 184 -19.31 4.22 3.34
C PHE A 184 -18.33 4.68 4.41
N TYR A 185 -18.31 5.97 4.74
CA TYR A 185 -17.45 6.56 5.75
C TYR A 185 -17.65 5.91 7.12
N GLU A 186 -18.88 5.81 7.59
CA GLU A 186 -19.20 5.25 8.90
C GLU A 186 -18.82 3.77 8.99
N ALA A 187 -19.14 2.99 7.96
CA ALA A 187 -18.81 1.58 7.92
C ALA A 187 -17.30 1.31 7.89
N ARG A 188 -16.52 2.17 7.20
CA ARG A 188 -15.09 1.91 7.02
C ARG A 188 -14.20 2.61 8.03
N LYS A 189 -14.64 3.75 8.61
CA LYS A 189 -13.84 4.50 9.57
C LYS A 189 -13.49 3.68 10.80
N THR A 190 -14.48 3.01 11.40
CA THR A 190 -14.27 2.17 12.59
C THR A 190 -13.29 1.04 12.30
N GLU A 191 -13.49 0.29 11.22
CA GLU A 191 -12.62 -0.81 10.84
C GLU A 191 -11.19 -0.36 10.51
N ASN A 192 -11.04 0.78 9.83
CA ASN A 192 -9.74 1.32 9.45
C ASN A 192 -8.99 1.97 10.62
N THR A 193 -9.64 2.21 11.76
CA THR A 193 -9.02 2.83 12.95
C THR A 193 -8.55 1.78 13.97
N ILE A 194 -9.06 0.56 13.90
CA ILE A 194 -8.75 -0.55 14.84
C ILE A 194 -7.41 -1.27 14.48
N ILE A 195 -6.72 -0.83 13.45
CA ILE A 195 -5.43 -1.36 12.99
C ILE A 195 -4.28 -0.66 13.71
#